data_c18b09c5a756e2b22917e3d40c294a29
#
_entry.id   c18b09c5a756e2b22917e3d40c294a29
#
_cell.length_a   1.000
_cell.length_b   1.000
_cell.length_c   1.000
_cell.angle_alpha   90.00
_cell.angle_beta   90.00
_cell.angle_gamma   90.00
#
_symmetry.space_group_name_H-M   'P 1'
#
loop_
_entity.id
_entity.type
_entity.pdbx_description
1 polymer ?
#
loop_
_entity_poly.entity_id
_entity_poly.type
_entity_poly.pdbx_seq_one_letter_code
_entity_poly.pdbx_strand_id
1 'polypeptide(L)' 'MIATHGDAKALGYCNAGLRRWFPREGVTFDDFRKRGLSTEWLRATGDAMAIRLAEYVEEGAR' A
#
# COMPACT_ATOMS: atom_id res chain seq x y z
N MET A 1 2.93 -8.41 -7.72
CA MET A 1 3.76 -7.19 -7.68
C MET A 1 3.80 -6.64 -6.28
N ILE A 2 4.83 -5.87 -5.97
CA ILE A 2 5.02 -5.33 -4.63
C ILE A 2 4.87 -3.81 -4.68
N ALA A 3 3.96 -3.29 -3.85
CA ALA A 3 3.78 -1.86 -3.66
C ALA A 3 4.65 -1.41 -2.50
N THR A 4 5.38 -0.31 -2.67
CA THR A 4 6.30 0.18 -1.65
C THR A 4 5.78 1.46 -1.00
N HIS A 5 6.40 1.84 0.11
CA HIS A 5 6.13 3.11 0.78
C HIS A 5 6.34 4.30 -0.18
N GLY A 6 7.38 4.21 -1.04
CA GLY A 6 7.62 5.23 -2.04
C GLY A 6 6.48 5.37 -3.03
N ASP A 7 5.88 4.27 -3.44
CA ASP A 7 4.72 4.28 -4.33
C ASP A 7 3.52 4.99 -3.69
N ALA A 8 3.28 4.72 -2.41
CA ALA A 8 2.20 5.37 -1.67
C ALA A 8 2.43 6.88 -1.57
N LYS A 9 3.66 7.30 -1.33
CA LYS A 9 4.00 8.71 -1.27
C LYS A 9 3.83 9.39 -2.64
N ALA A 10 4.14 8.68 -3.71
CA ALA A 10 3.95 9.20 -5.07
C ALA A 10 2.47 9.48 -5.36
N LEU A 11 1.56 8.71 -4.74
CA LEU A 11 0.12 8.94 -4.84
C LEU A 11 -0.37 10.06 -3.94
N GLY A 12 0.49 10.62 -3.11
CA GLY A 12 0.12 11.68 -2.19
C GLY A 12 -0.36 11.18 -0.82
N TYR A 13 -0.18 9.89 -0.52
CA TYR A 13 -0.54 9.36 0.80
C TYR A 13 0.48 9.83 1.83
N CYS A 14 0.02 10.47 2.90
CA CYS A 14 0.91 10.97 3.94
C CYS A 14 1.14 9.90 5.01
N ASN A 15 2.27 10.04 5.72
CA ASN A 15 2.62 9.09 6.77
C ASN A 15 1.56 9.01 7.87
N ALA A 16 0.96 10.15 8.23
CA ALA A 16 -0.08 10.18 9.26
C ALA A 16 -1.30 9.34 8.85
N GLY A 17 -1.72 9.46 7.59
CA GLY A 17 -2.83 8.66 7.06
C GLY A 17 -2.48 7.19 6.98
N LEU A 18 -1.26 6.87 6.53
CA LEU A 18 -0.81 5.49 6.44
C LEU A 18 -0.74 4.84 7.83
N ARG A 19 -0.23 5.56 8.83
CA ARG A 19 -0.18 5.04 10.19
C ARG A 19 -1.56 4.77 10.77
N ARG A 20 -2.56 5.51 10.37
CA ARG A 20 -3.94 5.27 10.82
C ARG A 20 -4.57 4.08 10.11
N TRP A 21 -4.16 3.82 8.88
CA TRP A 21 -4.67 2.69 8.12
C TRP A 21 -4.13 1.35 8.67
N PHE A 22 -2.90 1.37 9.18
CA PHE A 22 -2.28 0.22 9.83
C PHE A 22 -2.48 0.25 11.35
N PRO A 23 -2.38 -0.88 12.05
CA PRO A 23 -2.15 -2.22 11.52
C PRO A 23 -3.42 -2.79 10.91
N ARG A 24 -3.26 -3.70 9.97
CA ARG A 24 -4.39 -4.36 9.33
C ARG A 24 -4.01 -5.80 9.04
N GLU A 25 -4.81 -6.73 9.57
CA GLU A 25 -4.61 -8.16 9.38
C GLU A 25 -3.20 -8.62 9.73
N GLY A 26 -2.67 -8.11 10.84
CA GLY A 26 -1.35 -8.48 11.33
C GLY A 26 -0.19 -7.77 10.65
N VAL A 27 -0.46 -6.91 9.69
CA VAL A 27 0.58 -6.14 8.98
C VAL A 27 0.66 -4.75 9.58
N THR A 28 1.87 -4.32 9.93
CA THR A 28 2.09 -2.99 10.51
C THR A 28 2.58 -2.01 9.46
N PHE A 29 2.50 -0.72 9.78
CA PHE A 29 3.07 0.31 8.94
C PHE A 29 4.57 0.08 8.73
N ASP A 30 5.27 -0.37 9.76
CA ASP A 30 6.70 -0.65 9.68
C ASP A 30 6.99 -1.79 8.71
N ASP A 31 6.16 -2.83 8.71
CA ASP A 31 6.28 -3.92 7.74
C ASP A 31 6.15 -3.41 6.32
N PHE A 32 5.16 -2.56 6.08
CA PHE A 32 4.95 -1.96 4.76
C PHE A 32 6.15 -1.12 4.35
N ARG A 33 6.65 -0.30 5.26
CA ARG A 33 7.78 0.57 4.99
C ARG A 33 9.05 -0.19 4.62
N LYS A 34 9.28 -1.33 5.28
CA LYS A 34 10.50 -2.12 5.10
C LYS A 34 10.43 -3.11 3.95
N ARG A 35 9.27 -3.74 3.76
CA ARG A 35 9.12 -4.86 2.82
C ARG A 35 8.20 -4.57 1.65
N GLY A 36 7.34 -3.59 1.79
CA GLY A 36 6.25 -3.39 0.85
C GLY A 36 5.15 -4.42 1.05
N LEU A 37 4.12 -4.35 0.23
CA LEU A 37 2.98 -5.26 0.28
C LEU A 37 2.62 -5.70 -1.12
N SER A 38 2.17 -6.94 -1.27
CA SER A 38 1.76 -7.43 -2.57
C SER A 38 0.48 -6.72 -3.03
N THR A 39 0.37 -6.50 -4.33
CA THR A 39 -0.84 -5.90 -4.89
C THR A 39 -2.04 -6.81 -4.70
N GLU A 40 -1.83 -8.12 -4.69
CA GLU A 40 -2.88 -9.09 -4.41
C GLU A 40 -3.46 -8.89 -3.01
N TRP A 41 -2.58 -8.73 -2.02
CA TRP A 41 -3.00 -8.48 -0.65
C TRP A 41 -3.79 -7.18 -0.54
N LEU A 42 -3.31 -6.12 -1.20
CA LEU A 42 -3.97 -4.81 -1.19
C LEU A 42 -5.38 -4.90 -1.78
N ARG A 43 -5.53 -5.60 -2.89
CA ARG A 43 -6.85 -5.77 -3.53
C ARG A 43 -7.78 -6.61 -2.65
N ALA A 44 -7.24 -7.61 -1.97
CA ALA A 44 -8.03 -8.48 -1.11
C ALA A 44 -8.63 -7.76 0.10
N THR A 45 -8.04 -6.63 0.52
CA THR A 45 -8.59 -5.86 1.64
C THR A 45 -9.95 -5.25 1.33
N GLY A 46 -10.25 -5.03 0.05
CA GLY A 46 -11.47 -4.34 -0.37
C GLY A 46 -11.47 -2.86 -0.08
N ASP A 47 -10.39 -2.32 0.44
CA ASP A 47 -10.26 -0.90 0.76
C ASP A 47 -9.91 -0.07 -0.46
N ALA A 48 -10.61 1.04 -0.67
CA ALA A 48 -10.43 1.86 -1.87
C ALA A 48 -9.01 2.41 -2.00
N MET A 49 -8.40 2.82 -0.88
CA MET A 49 -7.04 3.35 -0.90
C MET A 49 -6.02 2.28 -1.25
N ALA A 50 -6.21 1.07 -0.71
CA ALA A 50 -5.31 -0.05 -0.98
C ALA A 50 -5.43 -0.48 -2.44
N ILE A 51 -6.64 -0.56 -2.96
CA ILE A 51 -6.89 -0.92 -4.36
C ILE A 51 -6.26 0.11 -5.29
N ARG A 52 -6.40 1.39 -4.97
CA ARG A 52 -5.81 2.46 -5.77
C ARG A 52 -4.28 2.35 -5.82
N LEU A 53 -3.66 2.03 -4.70
CA LEU A 53 -2.22 1.82 -4.66
C LEU A 53 -1.82 0.62 -5.52
N ALA A 54 -2.56 -0.48 -5.44
CA ALA A 54 -2.30 -1.65 -6.26
C ALA A 54 -2.39 -1.33 -7.74
N GLU A 55 -3.42 -0.59 -8.14
CA GLU A 55 -3.60 -0.17 -9.52
C GLU A 55 -2.44 0.69 -10.01
N TYR A 56 -2.01 1.63 -9.18
CA TYR A 56 -0.91 2.52 -9.52
C TYR A 56 0.37 1.73 -9.80
N VAL A 57 0.69 0.76 -8.94
CA VAL A 57 1.89 -0.05 -9.09
C VAL A 57 1.80 -0.94 -10.33
N GLU A 58 0.66 -1.58 -10.53
CA GLU A 58 0.46 -2.48 -11.66
C GLU A 58 0.52 -1.74 -12.99
N GLU A 59 -0.04 -0.55 -13.04
CA GLU A 59 0.00 0.28 -14.26
C GLU A 59 1.40 0.83 -14.51
N GLY A 60 2.12 1.19 -13.48
CA GLY A 60 3.48 1.70 -13.59
C GLY A 60 4.49 0.67 -14.05
N ALA A 61 4.14 -0.62 -13.97
CA ALA A 61 5.04 -1.70 -14.37
C ALA A 61 5.01 -2.00 -15.88
N ARG A 62 4.19 -1.33 -16.65
CA ARG A 62 4.07 -1.56 -18.09
C ARG A 62 5.23 -1.01 -18.89
#